data_c71aad06724010a3599c8fd3b8e8be2f
#
_entry.id   c71aad06724010a3599c8fd3b8e8be2f
#
_cell.length_a   1.000
_cell.length_b   1.000
_cell.length_c   1.000
_cell.angle_alpha   90.00
_cell.angle_beta   90.00
_cell.angle_gamma   90.00
#
_symmetry.space_group_name_H-M   'P 1'
#
loop_
_entity.id
_entity.type
_entity.pdbx_description
1 polymer ?
#
loop_
_entity_poly.entity_id
_entity_poly.type
_entity_poly.pdbx_seq_one_letter_code
_entity_poly.pdbx_strand_id
1 'polypeptide(L)'
;NACPDMDGDGWADSIDDLPMDPTVWSDSDDDGYGDNLGSDPADACPDTPGTSTTDRFGCVDADGDGYSTPTQGWGVDSGADAFPSDSTQWSDFDEDGFGDNYGNASWTDRPENWVGMYMDGAQDQDACPMQPGTSWQNGILGCPDSDGDGWWDVQDAFPTEPTQWSDVDGDGYGDNSSGFEADACPNIGGNSTIDRFGCIDSDGDGYSTPELSWTEADGADYFYNEPTQWRDSDGDGYGDELDGFQGDQCPDVYGLSFNDRFGCPDTDRDGWSDPDETWTLEDGADAYINDPLTHVFVEPIEPKESEEENFFTSPLMLVVYGIIVLVLAGLGFMMTRRPKDLDMNQFAQVPAQQPMMQQQVTMPVAQANPYQQPAATQTYAQAVAPPPVVQPDPAMDYYNGLLAQGYTPEQASMYTKQYFPQFNN
;
A
#
# COMPACT_ATOMS: atom_id res chain seq x y z
N ASN A 1 -20.30 -81.54 -46.66
CA ASN A 1 -20.97 -80.74 -45.61
C ASN A 1 -20.13 -79.47 -45.46
N ALA A 2 -20.66 -78.36 -45.90
CA ALA A 2 -20.07 -77.07 -45.54
C ALA A 2 -20.25 -76.87 -44.04
N CYS A 3 -19.21 -76.49 -43.32
CA CYS A 3 -19.35 -76.00 -41.95
C CYS A 3 -20.23 -74.79 -41.91
N PRO A 4 -21.04 -74.57 -40.87
CA PRO A 4 -21.76 -73.31 -40.70
C PRO A 4 -20.80 -72.15 -40.81
N ASP A 5 -21.21 -71.07 -41.46
CA ASP A 5 -20.55 -69.81 -41.64
C ASP A 5 -21.67 -68.77 -41.58
N MET A 6 -21.89 -68.17 -40.41
CA MET A 6 -23.14 -67.47 -40.12
C MET A 6 -23.15 -66.05 -40.67
N ASP A 7 -22.01 -65.35 -40.66
CA ASP A 7 -21.86 -64.01 -41.16
C ASP A 7 -21.37 -63.94 -42.63
N GLY A 8 -20.82 -65.05 -43.14
CA GLY A 8 -20.44 -65.22 -44.53
C GLY A 8 -19.07 -64.60 -44.88
N ASP A 9 -18.18 -64.49 -43.97
CA ASP A 9 -16.84 -63.94 -44.15
C ASP A 9 -15.84 -64.97 -44.74
N GLY A 10 -16.22 -66.27 -44.72
CA GLY A 10 -15.42 -67.38 -45.23
C GLY A 10 -14.73 -68.25 -44.20
N TRP A 11 -14.86 -67.89 -42.92
CA TRP A 11 -14.41 -68.69 -41.78
C TRP A 11 -15.62 -69.50 -41.24
N ALA A 12 -15.39 -70.67 -40.75
CA ALA A 12 -16.50 -71.47 -40.20
C ALA A 12 -16.71 -71.07 -38.72
N ASP A 13 -17.96 -71.03 -38.23
CA ASP A 13 -18.36 -70.64 -36.89
C ASP A 13 -17.52 -71.33 -35.74
N SER A 14 -16.94 -72.52 -36.05
CA SER A 14 -16.16 -73.30 -35.05
C SER A 14 -14.70 -72.88 -34.89
N ILE A 15 -14.25 -71.99 -35.77
CA ILE A 15 -12.85 -71.47 -35.81
C ILE A 15 -12.82 -69.96 -36.01
N ASP A 16 -14.00 -69.40 -35.93
CA ASP A 16 -14.23 -67.94 -35.93
C ASP A 16 -14.55 -67.50 -34.52
N ASP A 17 -13.77 -66.57 -34.02
CA ASP A 17 -13.90 -66.10 -32.64
C ASP A 17 -15.11 -65.13 -32.47
N LEU A 18 -15.55 -64.48 -33.59
CA LEU A 18 -16.75 -63.61 -33.61
C LEU A 18 -17.69 -63.98 -34.73
N PRO A 19 -18.42 -65.15 -34.68
CA PRO A 19 -19.16 -65.76 -35.75
C PRO A 19 -20.41 -64.98 -36.29
N MET A 20 -20.59 -63.78 -35.80
CA MET A 20 -21.67 -62.84 -36.20
C MET A 20 -21.16 -61.56 -36.82
N ASP A 21 -19.84 -61.36 -36.84
CA ASP A 21 -19.21 -60.16 -37.37
C ASP A 21 -18.36 -60.48 -38.61
N PRO A 22 -18.81 -60.18 -39.81
CA PRO A 22 -18.10 -60.52 -41.04
C PRO A 22 -16.79 -59.77 -41.26
N THR A 23 -16.36 -58.96 -40.30
CA THR A 23 -15.09 -58.22 -40.32
C THR A 23 -14.07 -58.84 -39.41
N VAL A 24 -14.47 -59.77 -38.53
CA VAL A 24 -13.61 -60.33 -37.48
C VAL A 24 -13.63 -61.84 -37.45
N TRP A 25 -12.47 -62.50 -37.55
CA TRP A 25 -12.34 -63.98 -37.46
C TRP A 25 -11.28 -64.36 -36.40
N SER A 26 -10.61 -63.44 -35.83
CA SER A 26 -9.61 -63.64 -34.74
C SER A 26 -9.75 -62.60 -33.67
N ASP A 27 -9.83 -63.06 -32.40
CA ASP A 27 -9.85 -62.26 -31.19
C ASP A 27 -9.03 -63.07 -30.17
N SER A 28 -7.72 -62.70 -29.99
CA SER A 28 -6.75 -63.51 -29.27
C SER A 28 -6.89 -63.42 -27.75
N ASP A 29 -7.48 -62.36 -27.26
CA ASP A 29 -7.64 -62.10 -25.82
C ASP A 29 -9.10 -62.14 -25.34
N ASP A 30 -10.03 -62.44 -26.27
CA ASP A 30 -11.45 -62.65 -26.01
C ASP A 30 -12.17 -61.41 -25.45
N ASP A 31 -11.80 -60.19 -25.87
CA ASP A 31 -12.42 -58.95 -25.37
C ASP A 31 -13.56 -58.44 -26.28
N GLY A 32 -13.70 -59.04 -27.44
CA GLY A 32 -14.78 -58.72 -28.41
C GLY A 32 -14.36 -57.74 -29.51
N TYR A 33 -13.09 -57.39 -29.60
CA TYR A 33 -12.51 -56.63 -30.71
C TYR A 33 -11.59 -57.52 -31.54
N GLY A 34 -11.58 -57.30 -32.82
CA GLY A 34 -10.87 -58.18 -33.76
C GLY A 34 -9.42 -57.82 -34.00
N ASP A 35 -8.53 -58.83 -34.00
CA ASP A 35 -7.10 -58.70 -34.29
C ASP A 35 -6.78 -58.50 -35.77
N ASN A 36 -7.67 -58.91 -36.64
CA ASN A 36 -7.35 -58.96 -38.05
C ASN A 36 -7.41 -57.60 -38.73
N LEU A 37 -6.48 -57.38 -39.63
CA LEU A 37 -6.46 -56.19 -40.47
C LEU A 37 -7.75 -56.01 -41.23
N GLY A 38 -8.58 -55.06 -40.92
CA GLY A 38 -9.83 -54.74 -41.54
C GLY A 38 -11.07 -54.99 -40.69
N SER A 39 -10.90 -55.46 -39.44
CA SER A 39 -11.95 -55.38 -38.42
C SER A 39 -12.32 -53.92 -38.14
N ASP A 40 -13.58 -53.67 -37.87
CA ASP A 40 -14.10 -52.33 -37.62
C ASP A 40 -15.09 -52.39 -36.45
N PRO A 41 -14.66 -51.95 -35.28
CA PRO A 41 -13.33 -51.41 -34.90
C PRO A 41 -12.26 -52.52 -34.75
N ALA A 42 -11.01 -52.18 -35.12
CA ALA A 42 -9.86 -53.10 -34.94
C ALA A 42 -9.34 -52.99 -33.51
N ASP A 43 -8.94 -54.16 -32.95
CA ASP A 43 -8.24 -54.18 -31.66
C ASP A 43 -6.85 -53.56 -31.76
N ALA A 44 -6.60 -52.61 -30.91
CA ALA A 44 -5.28 -51.94 -30.79
C ALA A 44 -4.35 -52.59 -29.76
N CYS A 45 -4.87 -53.57 -28.98
CA CYS A 45 -4.18 -54.27 -27.90
C CYS A 45 -4.38 -55.81 -27.95
N PRO A 46 -4.19 -56.51 -29.08
CA PRO A 46 -4.63 -57.87 -29.36
C PRO A 46 -4.13 -59.01 -28.46
N ASP A 47 -3.31 -58.71 -27.50
CA ASP A 47 -2.81 -59.71 -26.53
C ASP A 47 -3.21 -59.37 -25.07
N THR A 48 -4.05 -58.32 -24.89
CA THR A 48 -4.40 -57.80 -23.53
C THR A 48 -5.86 -57.29 -23.54
N PRO A 49 -6.79 -58.06 -22.99
CA PRO A 49 -8.21 -57.75 -23.05
C PRO A 49 -8.52 -56.40 -22.43
N GLY A 50 -9.31 -55.56 -23.11
CA GLY A 50 -9.66 -54.25 -22.68
C GLY A 50 -11.08 -53.79 -23.06
N THR A 51 -11.47 -52.60 -22.62
CA THR A 51 -12.81 -52.07 -22.75
C THR A 51 -12.85 -50.69 -23.38
N SER A 52 -11.69 -50.14 -23.75
CA SER A 52 -11.61 -48.80 -24.34
C SER A 52 -12.32 -48.73 -25.70
N THR A 53 -13.02 -47.62 -25.95
CA THR A 53 -13.92 -47.43 -27.09
C THR A 53 -13.71 -46.12 -27.82
N THR A 54 -12.77 -45.31 -27.39
CA THR A 54 -12.67 -43.92 -27.89
C THR A 54 -11.34 -43.63 -28.62
N ASP A 55 -10.22 -43.83 -27.94
CA ASP A 55 -8.88 -43.58 -28.48
C ASP A 55 -8.27 -44.77 -29.19
N ARG A 56 -8.29 -45.93 -28.54
CA ARG A 56 -7.87 -47.24 -29.06
C ARG A 56 -8.85 -48.29 -28.57
N PHE A 57 -9.46 -48.98 -29.51
CA PHE A 57 -10.40 -50.04 -29.17
C PHE A 57 -9.70 -51.26 -28.60
N GLY A 58 -10.33 -51.95 -27.66
CA GLY A 58 -9.84 -53.21 -27.09
C GLY A 58 -8.64 -53.07 -26.13
N CYS A 59 -8.24 -51.86 -25.77
CA CYS A 59 -7.18 -51.66 -24.77
C CYS A 59 -7.71 -51.52 -23.34
N VAL A 60 -6.85 -51.72 -22.37
CA VAL A 60 -7.21 -51.53 -20.96
C VAL A 60 -7.76 -50.16 -20.72
N ASP A 61 -8.92 -50.06 -20.15
CA ASP A 61 -9.61 -48.90 -19.68
C ASP A 61 -9.90 -49.12 -18.18
N ALA A 62 -9.22 -48.41 -17.31
CA ALA A 62 -9.19 -48.76 -15.89
C ALA A 62 -10.41 -48.24 -15.11
N ASP A 63 -11.03 -47.16 -15.52
CA ASP A 63 -12.18 -46.55 -14.84
C ASP A 63 -13.48 -46.59 -15.67
N GLY A 64 -13.41 -46.97 -16.95
CA GLY A 64 -14.58 -47.24 -17.78
C GLY A 64 -15.14 -46.00 -18.49
N ASP A 65 -14.34 -45.02 -18.79
CA ASP A 65 -14.75 -43.79 -19.49
C ASP A 65 -14.65 -43.91 -21.02
N GLY A 66 -14.01 -44.98 -21.48
CA GLY A 66 -13.81 -45.28 -22.89
C GLY A 66 -12.43 -44.93 -23.44
N TYR A 67 -11.59 -44.24 -22.68
CA TYR A 67 -10.22 -43.98 -23.07
C TYR A 67 -9.25 -45.01 -22.48
N SER A 68 -8.20 -45.30 -23.24
CA SER A 68 -7.25 -46.35 -22.80
C SER A 68 -6.28 -45.84 -21.75
N THR A 69 -6.05 -46.67 -20.74
CA THR A 69 -4.97 -46.43 -19.73
C THR A 69 -3.62 -46.25 -20.39
N PRO A 70 -2.79 -45.31 -20.02
CA PRO A 70 -1.48 -45.07 -20.62
C PRO A 70 -0.54 -46.27 -20.54
N THR A 71 0.19 -46.52 -21.63
CA THR A 71 1.20 -47.58 -21.74
C THR A 71 2.53 -47.03 -22.26
N GLN A 72 3.61 -47.87 -22.23
CA GLN A 72 4.94 -47.44 -22.71
C GLN A 72 4.98 -46.95 -24.17
N GLY A 73 4.02 -47.36 -25.00
CA GLY A 73 3.98 -47.00 -26.42
C GLY A 73 2.83 -46.05 -26.79
N TRP A 74 1.96 -45.77 -25.84
CA TRP A 74 0.80 -44.90 -25.98
C TRP A 74 0.57 -44.17 -24.68
N GLY A 75 1.07 -42.95 -24.60
CA GLY A 75 0.93 -42.08 -23.45
C GLY A 75 -0.15 -41.01 -23.64
N VAL A 76 -0.31 -40.16 -22.65
CA VAL A 76 -1.24 -39.02 -22.64
C VAL A 76 -1.02 -38.13 -23.86
N ASP A 77 0.22 -37.81 -24.21
CA ASP A 77 0.59 -37.05 -25.42
C ASP A 77 0.08 -37.70 -26.75
N SER A 78 -0.24 -38.96 -26.70
CA SER A 78 -0.76 -39.71 -27.87
C SER A 78 -2.30 -39.83 -27.86
N GLY A 79 -2.95 -39.39 -26.78
CA GLY A 79 -4.39 -39.42 -26.58
C GLY A 79 -4.87 -40.52 -25.61
N ALA A 80 -3.97 -41.15 -24.84
CA ALA A 80 -4.37 -42.00 -23.71
C ALA A 80 -4.97 -41.16 -22.59
N ASP A 81 -5.76 -41.82 -21.74
CA ASP A 81 -6.40 -41.23 -20.60
C ASP A 81 -5.39 -40.60 -19.61
N ALA A 82 -5.57 -39.31 -19.33
CA ALA A 82 -4.73 -38.59 -18.39
C ALA A 82 -5.07 -38.93 -16.92
N PHE A 83 -6.31 -39.42 -16.67
CA PHE A 83 -6.83 -39.66 -15.32
C PHE A 83 -7.39 -41.09 -15.15
N PRO A 84 -6.60 -42.17 -15.32
CA PRO A 84 -7.06 -43.56 -15.39
C PRO A 84 -7.76 -44.12 -14.14
N SER A 85 -8.17 -43.27 -13.24
CA SER A 85 -8.94 -43.60 -12.02
C SER A 85 -10.15 -42.69 -11.82
N ASP A 86 -10.40 -41.75 -12.73
CA ASP A 86 -11.55 -40.84 -12.69
C ASP A 86 -12.33 -40.84 -14.01
N SER A 87 -13.36 -41.65 -14.08
CA SER A 87 -14.22 -41.81 -15.27
C SER A 87 -14.96 -40.54 -15.69
N THR A 88 -14.70 -39.42 -15.08
CA THR A 88 -15.25 -38.11 -15.48
C THR A 88 -14.23 -37.19 -16.14
N GLN A 89 -12.96 -37.60 -16.15
CA GLN A 89 -11.84 -36.86 -16.71
C GLN A 89 -10.96 -37.78 -17.55
N TRP A 90 -10.50 -37.36 -18.72
CA TRP A 90 -9.59 -38.10 -19.58
C TRP A 90 -8.58 -37.26 -20.32
N SER A 91 -8.71 -35.91 -20.27
CA SER A 91 -7.75 -35.00 -20.87
C SER A 91 -7.27 -33.97 -19.87
N ASP A 92 -6.01 -33.59 -20.02
CA ASP A 92 -5.29 -32.56 -19.25
C ASP A 92 -4.46 -31.83 -20.32
N PHE A 93 -4.99 -30.71 -20.80
CA PHE A 93 -4.43 -30.04 -21.99
C PHE A 93 -3.16 -29.27 -21.69
N ASP A 94 -3.04 -28.72 -20.48
CA ASP A 94 -1.91 -27.91 -20.06
C ASP A 94 -0.95 -28.65 -19.08
N GLU A 95 -1.27 -29.91 -18.75
CA GLU A 95 -0.44 -30.86 -18.00
C GLU A 95 -0.21 -30.43 -16.54
N ASP A 96 -1.21 -29.81 -15.90
CA ASP A 96 -1.12 -29.38 -14.50
C ASP A 96 -1.70 -30.38 -13.49
N GLY A 97 -2.39 -31.40 -13.96
CA GLY A 97 -2.96 -32.48 -13.17
C GLY A 97 -4.43 -32.30 -12.81
N PHE A 98 -5.10 -31.28 -13.34
CA PHE A 98 -6.54 -31.11 -13.26
C PHE A 98 -7.21 -31.39 -14.61
N GLY A 99 -8.45 -31.89 -14.56
CA GLY A 99 -9.10 -32.38 -15.79
C GLY A 99 -9.90 -31.31 -16.52
N ASP A 100 -9.85 -31.36 -17.85
CA ASP A 100 -10.50 -30.37 -18.72
C ASP A 100 -12.04 -30.44 -18.75
N ASN A 101 -12.65 -31.56 -18.36
CA ASN A 101 -14.09 -31.72 -18.42
C ASN A 101 -14.80 -30.94 -17.33
N TYR A 102 -16.00 -30.43 -17.66
CA TYR A 102 -16.75 -29.58 -16.73
C TYR A 102 -18.11 -30.19 -16.35
N GLY A 103 -18.50 -30.05 -15.09
CA GLY A 103 -19.72 -30.64 -14.53
C GLY A 103 -20.97 -29.75 -14.59
N ASN A 104 -20.89 -28.52 -15.05
CA ASN A 104 -22.02 -27.59 -15.09
C ASN A 104 -22.61 -27.43 -16.50
N ALA A 105 -23.69 -28.15 -16.77
CA ALA A 105 -24.40 -28.10 -18.08
C ALA A 105 -24.95 -26.70 -18.44
N SER A 106 -25.18 -25.84 -17.44
CA SER A 106 -25.72 -24.49 -17.66
C SER A 106 -24.63 -23.39 -17.68
N TRP A 107 -23.38 -23.76 -17.73
CA TRP A 107 -22.28 -22.82 -17.87
C TRP A 107 -22.24 -22.16 -19.25
N THR A 108 -22.86 -20.98 -19.37
CA THR A 108 -23.09 -20.28 -20.65
C THR A 108 -21.98 -19.31 -21.03
N ASP A 109 -21.19 -18.88 -20.07
CA ASP A 109 -20.08 -17.91 -20.18
C ASP A 109 -18.70 -18.56 -20.35
N ARG A 110 -18.70 -19.87 -20.59
CA ARG A 110 -17.50 -20.63 -20.94
C ARG A 110 -16.86 -20.09 -22.21
N PRO A 111 -15.53 -19.92 -22.26
CA PRO A 111 -14.82 -19.57 -23.50
C PRO A 111 -15.19 -20.48 -24.69
N GLU A 112 -15.32 -19.90 -25.90
CA GLU A 112 -15.67 -20.66 -27.11
C GLU A 112 -14.62 -21.73 -27.46
N ASN A 113 -13.40 -21.57 -27.01
CA ASN A 113 -12.26 -22.47 -27.25
C ASN A 113 -11.97 -23.41 -26.06
N TRP A 114 -12.94 -23.66 -25.21
CA TRP A 114 -12.78 -24.61 -24.09
C TRP A 114 -12.43 -26.00 -24.63
N VAL A 115 -11.43 -26.65 -24.05
CA VAL A 115 -10.88 -27.92 -24.57
C VAL A 115 -11.61 -29.14 -24.04
N GLY A 116 -12.22 -29.08 -22.86
CA GLY A 116 -12.98 -30.19 -22.26
C GLY A 116 -14.43 -30.27 -22.71
N MET A 117 -15.12 -31.33 -22.28
CA MET A 117 -16.54 -31.60 -22.58
C MET A 117 -17.38 -31.52 -21.30
N TYR A 118 -18.71 -31.42 -21.49
CA TYR A 118 -19.65 -31.59 -20.40
C TYR A 118 -19.70 -33.05 -19.96
N MET A 119 -19.39 -33.27 -18.67
CA MET A 119 -19.53 -34.57 -18.03
C MET A 119 -20.30 -34.42 -16.73
N ASP A 120 -21.44 -35.08 -16.58
CA ASP A 120 -22.24 -34.97 -15.36
C ASP A 120 -21.48 -35.54 -14.16
N GLY A 121 -21.22 -34.67 -13.17
CA GLY A 121 -20.47 -35.01 -12.00
C GLY A 121 -18.94 -34.96 -12.16
N ALA A 122 -18.41 -34.28 -13.18
CA ALA A 122 -17.00 -34.06 -13.36
C ALA A 122 -16.36 -33.56 -12.05
N GLN A 123 -15.32 -34.27 -11.61
CA GLN A 123 -14.54 -33.97 -10.41
C GLN A 123 -13.25 -33.28 -10.81
N ASP A 124 -12.65 -32.57 -9.86
CA ASP A 124 -11.36 -31.90 -10.03
C ASP A 124 -11.22 -31.13 -11.36
N GLN A 125 -12.33 -30.47 -11.76
CA GLN A 125 -12.44 -29.70 -12.99
C GLN A 125 -11.41 -28.57 -12.97
N ASP A 126 -10.56 -28.51 -13.99
CA ASP A 126 -9.70 -27.37 -14.21
C ASP A 126 -10.52 -26.11 -14.57
N ALA A 127 -10.24 -25.01 -13.91
CA ALA A 127 -10.86 -23.73 -14.19
C ALA A 127 -10.08 -22.91 -15.24
N CYS A 128 -8.84 -23.29 -15.55
CA CYS A 128 -7.94 -22.63 -16.49
C CYS A 128 -7.26 -23.59 -17.49
N PRO A 129 -7.97 -24.48 -18.20
CA PRO A 129 -7.42 -25.65 -18.91
C PRO A 129 -6.49 -25.32 -20.09
N MET A 130 -5.96 -24.16 -20.18
CA MET A 130 -4.98 -23.72 -21.19
C MET A 130 -3.80 -22.98 -20.54
N GLN A 131 -3.76 -22.90 -19.22
CA GLN A 131 -2.73 -22.20 -18.43
C GLN A 131 -2.46 -23.00 -17.17
N PRO A 132 -1.39 -23.80 -17.15
CA PRO A 132 -1.11 -24.67 -16.02
C PRO A 132 -1.01 -23.90 -14.71
N GLY A 133 -1.60 -24.44 -13.67
CA GLY A 133 -1.64 -23.79 -12.36
C GLY A 133 -1.79 -24.76 -11.21
N THR A 134 -1.73 -24.23 -10.02
CA THR A 134 -1.76 -24.99 -8.76
C THR A 134 -2.85 -24.53 -7.81
N SER A 135 -3.71 -23.59 -8.22
CA SER A 135 -4.79 -23.09 -7.37
C SER A 135 -5.77 -24.20 -6.97
N TRP A 136 -6.27 -24.10 -5.74
CA TRP A 136 -7.23 -25.07 -5.20
C TRP A 136 -8.26 -24.46 -4.23
N GLN A 137 -8.11 -23.17 -3.88
CA GLN A 137 -9.03 -22.49 -2.98
C GLN A 137 -10.32 -22.08 -3.69
N ASN A 138 -11.39 -21.96 -2.91
CA ASN A 138 -12.71 -21.53 -3.37
C ASN A 138 -13.30 -22.36 -4.53
N GLY A 139 -12.77 -23.58 -4.77
CA GLY A 139 -13.20 -24.47 -5.85
C GLY A 139 -12.73 -24.04 -7.24
N ILE A 140 -11.71 -23.19 -7.31
CA ILE A 140 -11.00 -22.83 -8.53
C ILE A 140 -9.72 -23.64 -8.56
N LEU A 141 -9.69 -24.69 -9.39
CA LEU A 141 -8.57 -25.62 -9.52
C LEU A 141 -7.80 -25.30 -10.79
N GLY A 142 -6.50 -25.61 -10.83
CA GLY A 142 -5.71 -25.58 -12.05
C GLY A 142 -5.39 -24.19 -12.60
N CYS A 143 -5.68 -23.10 -11.89
CA CYS A 143 -5.31 -21.77 -12.35
C CYS A 143 -3.95 -21.33 -11.81
N PRO A 144 -3.26 -20.39 -12.48
CA PRO A 144 -1.99 -19.85 -12.00
C PRO A 144 -2.08 -19.35 -10.56
N ASP A 145 -1.15 -19.79 -9.74
CA ASP A 145 -0.99 -19.48 -8.33
C ASP A 145 0.50 -19.26 -8.10
N SER A 146 0.89 -18.00 -8.07
CA SER A 146 2.31 -17.61 -8.16
C SER A 146 3.08 -17.81 -6.86
N ASP A 147 2.41 -17.79 -5.72
CA ASP A 147 3.06 -17.94 -4.40
C ASP A 147 2.74 -19.25 -3.70
N GLY A 148 1.75 -20.01 -4.21
CA GLY A 148 1.45 -21.37 -3.77
C GLY A 148 0.55 -21.44 -2.54
N ASP A 149 -0.25 -20.42 -2.26
CA ASP A 149 -1.20 -20.41 -1.15
C ASP A 149 -2.55 -21.06 -1.51
N GLY A 150 -2.74 -21.33 -2.79
CA GLY A 150 -3.91 -21.99 -3.36
C GLY A 150 -4.95 -21.06 -3.94
N TRP A 151 -4.79 -19.75 -3.79
CA TRP A 151 -5.63 -18.79 -4.48
C TRP A 151 -5.13 -18.52 -5.90
N TRP A 152 -6.03 -18.37 -6.82
CA TRP A 152 -5.73 -17.97 -8.19
C TRP A 152 -5.24 -16.52 -8.25
N ASP A 153 -4.11 -16.24 -8.91
CA ASP A 153 -3.50 -14.90 -9.04
C ASP A 153 -4.49 -13.76 -9.36
N VAL A 154 -5.55 -14.06 -10.13
CA VAL A 154 -6.56 -13.04 -10.51
C VAL A 154 -7.55 -12.73 -9.39
N GLN A 155 -7.74 -13.67 -8.46
CA GLN A 155 -8.62 -13.50 -7.29
C GLN A 155 -7.86 -13.26 -6.00
N ASP A 156 -6.56 -13.36 -6.06
CA ASP A 156 -5.65 -13.05 -4.98
C ASP A 156 -5.29 -11.56 -5.01
N ALA A 157 -5.49 -10.88 -3.89
CA ALA A 157 -5.07 -9.50 -3.73
C ALA A 157 -3.54 -9.37 -3.59
N PHE A 158 -2.85 -10.47 -3.21
CA PHE A 158 -1.41 -10.51 -2.96
C PHE A 158 -0.71 -11.69 -3.65
N PRO A 159 -0.70 -11.79 -4.99
CA PRO A 159 -0.26 -12.97 -5.74
C PRO A 159 1.23 -13.36 -5.57
N THR A 160 1.94 -12.76 -4.66
CA THR A 160 3.35 -13.03 -4.35
C THR A 160 3.63 -13.15 -2.85
N GLU A 161 2.57 -13.15 -2.02
CA GLU A 161 2.67 -13.21 -0.57
C GLU A 161 1.78 -14.33 -0.02
N PRO A 162 2.31 -15.54 0.20
CA PRO A 162 1.52 -16.76 0.46
C PRO A 162 0.81 -16.78 1.83
N THR A 163 0.83 -15.69 2.56
CA THR A 163 0.12 -15.57 3.83
C THR A 163 -1.03 -14.58 3.77
N GLN A 164 -1.23 -13.92 2.64
CA GLN A 164 -2.30 -12.94 2.41
C GLN A 164 -2.95 -13.18 1.04
N TRP A 165 -4.28 -13.11 0.95
CA TRP A 165 -5.05 -13.31 -0.28
C TRP A 165 -6.25 -12.38 -0.43
N SER A 166 -6.56 -11.60 0.59
CA SER A 166 -7.71 -10.69 0.63
C SER A 166 -7.30 -9.32 1.13
N ASP A 167 -7.85 -8.27 0.51
CA ASP A 167 -7.72 -6.87 0.89
C ASP A 167 -9.09 -6.23 0.64
N VAL A 168 -9.92 -6.14 1.68
CA VAL A 168 -11.33 -5.77 1.56
C VAL A 168 -11.50 -4.26 1.35
N ASP A 169 -10.66 -3.45 1.95
CA ASP A 169 -10.75 -1.99 1.84
C ASP A 169 -9.79 -1.38 0.80
N GLY A 170 -8.83 -2.18 0.29
CA GLY A 170 -7.99 -1.82 -0.85
C GLY A 170 -6.80 -0.94 -0.49
N ASP A 171 -6.30 -1.01 0.72
CA ASP A 171 -5.19 -0.17 1.19
C ASP A 171 -3.80 -0.79 1.00
N GLY A 172 -3.76 -2.07 0.62
CA GLY A 172 -2.54 -2.80 0.33
C GLY A 172 -2.00 -3.63 1.49
N TYR A 173 -2.74 -3.73 2.59
CA TYR A 173 -2.48 -4.66 3.70
C TYR A 173 -3.50 -5.79 3.70
N GLY A 174 -3.05 -7.00 4.04
CA GLY A 174 -3.90 -8.18 3.91
C GLY A 174 -4.74 -8.49 5.15
N ASP A 175 -5.97 -8.93 4.91
CA ASP A 175 -6.99 -9.21 5.94
C ASP A 175 -6.65 -10.41 6.84
N ASN A 176 -5.73 -11.29 6.44
CA ASN A 176 -5.37 -12.43 7.27
C ASN A 176 -4.52 -11.97 8.46
N SER A 177 -5.13 -11.90 9.62
CA SER A 177 -4.52 -11.43 10.87
C SER A 177 -3.29 -12.23 11.34
N SER A 178 -2.98 -13.35 10.69
CA SER A 178 -1.80 -14.19 10.97
C SER A 178 -0.78 -14.10 9.84
N GLY A 179 -1.06 -13.35 8.79
CA GLY A 179 -0.21 -13.15 7.64
C GLY A 179 0.88 -12.11 7.85
N PHE A 180 1.69 -11.94 6.84
CA PHE A 180 2.74 -10.91 6.81
C PHE A 180 2.09 -9.51 6.75
N GLU A 181 2.56 -8.59 7.58
CA GLU A 181 2.06 -7.22 7.68
C GLU A 181 0.52 -7.14 7.68
N ALA A 182 -0.08 -8.00 8.52
CA ALA A 182 -1.53 -8.15 8.59
C ALA A 182 -2.23 -6.83 8.93
N ASP A 183 -3.28 -6.53 8.17
CA ASP A 183 -4.12 -5.36 8.40
C ASP A 183 -4.82 -5.45 9.77
N ALA A 184 -4.63 -4.44 10.58
CA ALA A 184 -5.29 -4.30 11.87
C ALA A 184 -6.66 -3.60 11.76
N CYS A 185 -6.97 -3.01 10.61
CA CYS A 185 -8.19 -2.25 10.32
C CYS A 185 -8.93 -2.72 9.04
N PRO A 186 -9.20 -4.02 8.83
CA PRO A 186 -9.53 -4.65 7.54
C PRO A 186 -10.83 -4.19 6.86
N ASN A 187 -11.42 -3.12 7.28
CA ASN A 187 -12.62 -2.54 6.66
C ASN A 187 -12.51 -1.01 6.53
N ILE A 188 -11.37 -0.44 6.87
CA ILE A 188 -11.14 1.02 6.85
C ILE A 188 -9.71 1.25 6.40
N GLY A 189 -9.53 1.46 5.10
CA GLY A 189 -8.24 1.65 4.50
C GLY A 189 -7.39 2.74 5.16
N GLY A 190 -6.13 2.42 5.43
CA GLY A 190 -5.18 3.29 6.08
C GLY A 190 -3.76 3.13 5.56
N ASN A 191 -2.82 3.78 6.19
CA ASN A 191 -1.44 3.82 5.74
C ASN A 191 -0.42 3.75 6.89
N SER A 192 -0.87 3.43 8.10
CA SER A 192 0.03 3.23 9.25
C SER A 192 0.90 1.99 9.06
N THR A 193 2.15 2.06 9.55
CA THR A 193 3.19 1.08 9.25
C THR A 193 4.02 0.68 10.47
N ILE A 194 3.80 1.29 11.63
CA ILE A 194 4.68 1.14 12.80
C ILE A 194 3.98 0.43 13.96
N ASP A 195 2.91 0.99 14.48
CA ASP A 195 2.16 0.41 15.60
C ASP A 195 1.16 -0.64 15.16
N ARG A 196 0.46 -0.39 14.06
CA ARG A 196 -0.50 -1.26 13.38
C ARG A 196 -0.39 -1.03 11.88
N PHE A 197 -0.48 -2.08 11.08
CA PHE A 197 -0.55 -1.94 9.64
C PHE A 197 -1.97 -1.63 9.18
N GLY A 198 -2.14 -0.84 8.12
CA GLY A 198 -3.41 -0.65 7.44
C GLY A 198 -4.44 0.21 8.19
N CYS A 199 -4.08 0.87 9.28
CA CYS A 199 -5.00 1.77 9.97
C CYS A 199 -4.80 3.23 9.54
N ILE A 200 -5.78 4.08 9.84
CA ILE A 200 -5.68 5.51 9.51
C ILE A 200 -4.49 6.11 10.22
N ASP A 201 -3.64 6.76 9.46
CA ASP A 201 -2.53 7.60 9.88
C ASP A 201 -2.77 8.99 9.29
N SER A 202 -3.09 9.94 10.14
CA SER A 202 -3.62 11.24 9.71
C SER A 202 -2.56 12.21 9.22
N ASP A 203 -1.32 12.09 9.67
CA ASP A 203 -0.23 13.00 9.33
C ASP A 203 0.92 12.32 8.58
N GLY A 204 0.93 10.99 8.53
CA GLY A 204 1.84 10.21 7.69
C GLY A 204 3.17 9.89 8.34
N ASP A 205 3.24 9.83 9.66
CA ASP A 205 4.46 9.47 10.39
C ASP A 205 4.63 7.95 10.59
N GLY A 206 3.59 7.19 10.27
CA GLY A 206 3.55 5.73 10.35
C GLY A 206 2.83 5.19 11.58
N TYR A 207 2.50 6.01 12.56
CA TYR A 207 1.68 5.62 13.69
C TYR A 207 0.19 5.83 13.41
N SER A 208 -0.65 4.94 13.92
CA SER A 208 -2.09 5.03 13.67
C SER A 208 -2.75 6.10 14.53
N THR A 209 -3.68 6.85 13.92
CA THR A 209 -4.56 7.79 14.62
C THR A 209 -5.35 7.06 15.70
N PRO A 210 -5.48 7.64 16.92
CA PRO A 210 -6.20 7.00 18.02
C PRO A 210 -7.68 6.74 17.71
N GLU A 211 -8.18 5.61 18.20
CA GLU A 211 -9.59 5.25 18.13
C GLU A 211 -10.08 4.61 19.46
N LEU A 212 -11.39 4.32 19.57
CA LEU A 212 -11.97 3.78 20.82
C LEU A 212 -11.36 2.44 21.25
N SER A 213 -10.88 1.64 20.33
CA SER A 213 -10.29 0.31 20.56
C SER A 213 -8.77 0.31 20.62
N TRP A 214 -8.14 1.40 20.25
CA TRP A 214 -6.69 1.59 20.22
C TRP A 214 -6.37 3.04 20.52
N THR A 215 -5.91 3.28 21.73
CA THR A 215 -5.67 4.60 22.28
C THR A 215 -4.17 4.91 22.35
N GLU A 216 -3.82 6.11 22.72
CA GLU A 216 -2.44 6.53 22.98
C GLU A 216 -1.76 5.62 24.02
N ALA A 217 -2.52 5.14 25.02
CA ALA A 217 -2.04 4.19 26.02
C ALA A 217 -1.72 2.80 25.47
N ASP A 218 -2.31 2.43 24.32
CA ASP A 218 -2.05 1.20 23.60
C ASP A 218 -0.91 1.34 22.57
N GLY A 219 -0.52 2.58 22.25
CA GLY A 219 0.56 2.91 21.33
C GLY A 219 0.14 3.69 20.08
N ALA A 220 -1.10 4.16 20.01
CA ALA A 220 -1.54 5.06 18.95
C ALA A 220 -0.85 6.42 19.06
N ASP A 221 -0.82 7.13 17.95
CA ASP A 221 -0.22 8.44 17.84
C ASP A 221 -0.91 9.48 18.74
N TYR A 222 -0.14 10.05 19.66
CA TYR A 222 -0.62 11.14 20.54
C TYR A 222 -0.81 12.45 19.76
N PHE A 223 0.05 12.71 18.75
CA PHE A 223 0.10 13.94 17.98
C PHE A 223 -0.39 13.77 16.53
N TYR A 224 -1.44 13.08 16.30
CA TYR A 224 -1.99 12.62 15.00
C TYR A 224 -2.19 13.71 13.90
N ASN A 225 -1.67 14.91 14.10
CA ASN A 225 -1.62 16.00 13.12
C ASN A 225 -0.21 16.62 13.00
N GLU A 226 0.81 16.02 13.61
CA GLU A 226 2.17 16.52 13.64
C GLU A 226 3.18 15.40 13.35
N PRO A 227 3.58 15.22 12.09
CA PRO A 227 4.34 14.04 11.61
C PRO A 227 5.77 13.91 12.14
N THR A 228 6.15 14.69 13.10
CA THR A 228 7.47 14.62 13.74
C THR A 228 7.39 14.26 15.22
N GLN A 229 6.17 14.00 15.71
CA GLN A 229 5.90 13.64 17.09
C GLN A 229 4.77 12.61 17.13
N TRP A 230 4.93 11.53 17.90
CA TRP A 230 3.91 10.48 18.04
C TRP A 230 3.67 10.06 19.49
N ARG A 231 4.47 10.52 20.42
CA ARG A 231 4.39 10.12 21.82
C ARG A 231 4.63 11.29 22.78
N ASP A 232 3.90 11.27 23.89
CA ASP A 232 4.04 12.19 25.04
C ASP A 232 4.06 11.32 26.30
N SER A 233 5.26 11.08 26.87
CA SER A 233 5.44 10.12 27.95
C SER A 233 4.98 10.63 29.32
N ASP A 234 5.05 11.92 29.58
CA ASP A 234 4.68 12.52 30.86
C ASP A 234 3.36 13.30 30.83
N GLY A 235 2.80 13.50 29.63
CA GLY A 235 1.46 14.07 29.43
C GLY A 235 1.41 15.59 29.54
N ASP A 236 2.48 16.28 29.18
CA ASP A 236 2.54 17.74 29.27
C ASP A 236 2.18 18.47 27.97
N GLY A 237 2.07 17.72 26.87
CA GLY A 237 1.68 18.21 25.57
C GLY A 237 2.83 18.54 24.62
N TYR A 238 4.07 18.24 25.02
CA TYR A 238 5.25 18.24 24.16
C TYR A 238 5.64 16.80 23.82
N GLY A 239 6.14 16.60 22.59
CA GLY A 239 6.44 15.25 22.12
C GLY A 239 7.85 14.79 22.47
N ASP A 240 8.00 13.50 22.74
CA ASP A 240 9.25 12.86 23.17
C ASP A 240 10.39 12.98 22.15
N GLU A 241 10.09 13.24 20.86
CA GLU A 241 11.10 13.33 19.81
C GLU A 241 11.80 14.69 19.83
N LEU A 242 13.01 14.70 20.32
CA LEU A 242 13.83 15.91 20.49
C LEU A 242 14.04 16.72 19.21
N ASP A 243 14.17 16.04 18.07
CA ASP A 243 14.36 16.65 16.75
C ASP A 243 13.03 17.00 16.06
N GLY A 244 11.90 16.66 16.68
CA GLY A 244 10.56 16.94 16.20
C GLY A 244 10.11 18.37 16.49
N PHE A 245 8.90 18.70 16.04
CA PHE A 245 8.29 19.99 16.31
C PHE A 245 8.12 20.19 17.82
N GLN A 246 8.75 21.22 18.39
CA GLN A 246 8.72 21.52 19.83
C GLN A 246 9.06 20.31 20.71
N GLY A 247 10.10 19.54 20.30
CA GLY A 247 10.50 18.33 21.00
C GLY A 247 10.79 18.55 22.47
N ASP A 248 10.21 17.70 23.32
CA ASP A 248 10.35 17.75 24.76
C ASP A 248 11.79 17.46 25.19
N GLN A 249 12.37 18.34 25.94
CA GLN A 249 13.72 18.18 26.45
C GLN A 249 13.76 17.55 27.85
N CYS A 250 12.59 17.28 28.42
CA CYS A 250 12.40 16.62 29.71
C CYS A 250 11.35 15.49 29.64
N PRO A 251 11.41 14.54 28.69
CA PRO A 251 10.30 13.65 28.30
C PRO A 251 9.78 12.69 29.38
N ASP A 252 10.38 12.66 30.54
CA ASP A 252 9.93 11.85 31.67
C ASP A 252 9.45 12.73 32.86
N VAL A 253 9.42 14.06 32.68
CA VAL A 253 9.17 15.00 33.81
C VAL A 253 8.28 16.14 33.32
N TYR A 254 6.99 16.04 33.55
CA TYR A 254 5.97 17.03 33.19
C TYR A 254 6.44 18.47 33.40
N GLY A 255 6.39 19.30 32.35
CA GLY A 255 6.77 20.70 32.40
C GLY A 255 5.99 21.59 31.45
N LEU A 256 6.09 22.89 31.55
CA LEU A 256 5.35 23.83 30.74
C LEU A 256 6.22 24.93 30.15
N SER A 257 7.54 24.79 30.24
CA SER A 257 8.47 25.74 29.65
C SER A 257 8.43 25.71 28.11
N PHE A 258 8.63 26.88 27.49
CA PHE A 258 8.56 27.02 26.03
C PHE A 258 9.47 28.09 25.45
N ASN A 259 10.26 28.81 26.31
CA ASN A 259 11.13 29.89 25.87
C ASN A 259 12.58 29.45 25.65
N ASP A 260 13.09 28.55 26.52
CA ASP A 260 14.45 28.01 26.47
C ASP A 260 14.49 26.53 26.14
N ARG A 261 13.71 25.73 26.84
CA ARG A 261 13.49 24.30 26.59
C ARG A 261 11.99 24.05 26.55
N PHE A 262 11.53 23.17 25.64
CA PHE A 262 10.13 22.72 25.63
C PHE A 262 9.95 21.60 26.64
N GLY A 263 8.79 21.55 27.31
CA GLY A 263 8.38 20.41 28.13
C GLY A 263 9.13 20.27 29.48
N CYS A 264 9.96 21.22 29.88
CA CYS A 264 10.65 21.11 31.15
C CYS A 264 9.91 21.83 32.30
N PRO A 265 10.20 21.46 33.57
CA PRO A 265 9.61 22.12 34.72
C PRO A 265 9.78 23.64 34.68
N ASP A 266 8.67 24.34 34.92
CA ASP A 266 8.57 25.80 35.00
C ASP A 266 7.62 26.11 36.14
N THR A 267 8.18 26.45 37.30
CA THR A 267 7.44 26.56 38.58
C THR A 267 6.51 27.76 38.59
N ASP A 268 6.92 28.90 38.06
CA ASP A 268 6.13 30.13 38.09
C ASP A 268 5.38 30.46 36.79
N ARG A 269 5.61 29.64 35.76
CA ARG A 269 4.93 29.71 34.44
C ARG A 269 5.23 30.96 33.64
N ASP A 270 6.47 31.39 33.64
CA ASP A 270 6.93 32.50 32.81
C ASP A 270 7.45 32.00 31.42
N GLY A 271 7.51 30.68 31.23
CA GLY A 271 7.94 29.99 30.04
C GLY A 271 9.41 29.61 30.01
N TRP A 272 10.18 30.00 31.03
CA TRP A 272 11.57 29.58 31.18
C TRP A 272 11.65 28.38 32.11
N SER A 273 12.54 27.44 31.79
CA SER A 273 12.67 26.24 32.58
C SER A 273 13.43 26.45 33.88
N ASP A 274 12.99 25.78 34.96
CA ASP A 274 13.72 25.69 36.18
C ASP A 274 15.14 25.12 35.95
N PRO A 275 16.17 25.56 36.68
CA PRO A 275 17.49 24.98 36.56
C PRO A 275 17.54 23.54 37.10
N ASP A 276 18.29 22.68 36.41
CA ASP A 276 18.54 21.29 36.79
C ASP A 276 20.05 20.95 36.69
N GLU A 277 20.41 19.65 36.85
CA GLU A 277 21.81 19.20 36.76
C GLU A 277 22.41 19.33 35.36
N THR A 278 21.59 19.41 34.33
CA THR A 278 21.97 19.43 32.91
C THR A 278 21.79 20.79 32.27
N TRP A 279 20.96 21.64 32.84
CA TRP A 279 20.62 22.98 32.37
C TRP A 279 20.68 23.98 33.52
N THR A 280 21.70 24.78 33.53
CA THR A 280 22.02 25.70 34.66
C THR A 280 21.69 27.14 34.29
N LEU A 281 21.85 28.04 35.28
CA LEU A 281 21.73 29.48 35.04
C LEU A 281 22.72 30.03 34.01
N GLU A 282 23.87 29.34 33.81
CA GLU A 282 24.87 29.72 32.81
C GLU A 282 24.40 29.31 31.42
N ASP A 283 23.53 28.28 31.30
CA ASP A 283 22.95 27.79 30.05
C ASP A 283 21.69 28.59 29.68
N GLY A 284 21.10 29.34 30.59
CA GLY A 284 19.93 30.17 30.36
C GLY A 284 18.67 29.78 31.15
N ALA A 285 18.78 28.87 32.10
CA ALA A 285 17.67 28.51 32.99
C ALA A 285 17.17 29.69 33.81
N ASP A 286 15.92 29.61 34.29
CA ASP A 286 15.31 30.64 35.11
C ASP A 286 16.10 30.88 36.42
N ALA A 287 16.56 32.10 36.62
CA ALA A 287 17.26 32.51 37.82
C ALA A 287 16.32 32.81 39.00
N TYR A 288 15.03 32.93 38.78
CA TYR A 288 14.03 33.35 39.75
C TYR A 288 12.75 32.48 39.70
N ILE A 289 12.90 31.20 39.89
CA ILE A 289 11.89 30.13 39.76
C ILE A 289 10.53 30.34 40.46
N ASN A 290 10.29 31.48 41.09
CA ASN A 290 9.04 31.85 41.75
C ASN A 290 8.61 33.29 41.40
N ASP A 291 9.22 33.95 40.44
CA ASP A 291 8.88 35.30 40.01
C ASP A 291 8.60 35.37 38.49
N PRO A 292 7.34 35.21 38.06
CA PRO A 292 6.95 35.13 36.65
C PRO A 292 7.18 36.39 35.80
N LEU A 293 7.91 37.35 36.35
CA LEU A 293 8.25 38.58 35.63
C LEU A 293 9.78 38.71 35.40
N THR A 294 10.58 37.82 35.95
CA THR A 294 12.05 37.94 35.94
C THR A 294 12.71 36.57 35.84
N HIS A 295 13.37 36.27 34.74
CA HIS A 295 14.08 35.00 34.49
C HIS A 295 15.61 35.15 34.42
N VAL A 296 16.13 36.37 34.20
CA VAL A 296 17.56 36.62 34.03
C VAL A 296 18.16 37.24 35.27
N PHE A 297 19.22 36.64 35.80
CA PHE A 297 20.02 37.25 36.84
C PHE A 297 20.74 38.49 36.31
N VAL A 298 20.24 39.66 36.66
CA VAL A 298 20.93 40.93 36.42
C VAL A 298 21.86 41.20 37.59
N GLU A 299 23.16 41.01 37.37
CA GLU A 299 24.13 41.50 38.40
C GLU A 299 23.81 42.96 38.69
N PRO A 300 23.70 43.34 40.00
CA PRO A 300 23.57 44.73 40.35
C PRO A 300 24.76 45.46 39.75
N ILE A 301 24.52 46.46 38.91
CA ILE A 301 25.58 47.33 38.42
C ILE A 301 26.11 48.00 39.68
N GLU A 302 27.25 47.47 40.23
CA GLU A 302 27.94 48.20 41.26
C GLU A 302 28.18 49.62 40.73
N PRO A 303 27.74 50.67 41.47
CA PRO A 303 27.99 52.04 41.05
C PRO A 303 29.47 52.14 40.92
N LYS A 304 30.03 52.24 39.73
CA LYS A 304 31.44 52.54 39.51
C LYS A 304 31.74 53.72 40.38
N GLU A 305 32.50 53.53 41.48
CA GLU A 305 33.04 54.64 42.27
C GLU A 305 33.65 55.59 41.24
N SER A 306 33.08 56.80 41.17
CA SER A 306 33.64 57.86 40.36
C SER A 306 34.97 58.16 40.95
N GLU A 307 36.06 57.62 40.39
CA GLU A 307 37.37 58.23 40.60
C GLU A 307 37.23 59.74 40.24
N GLU A 308 37.10 60.55 41.21
CA GLU A 308 37.27 62.00 41.05
C GLU A 308 38.67 62.23 40.53
N GLU A 309 38.94 61.98 39.26
CA GLU A 309 40.11 62.53 38.58
C GLU A 309 39.99 64.05 38.72
N ASN A 310 40.88 64.63 39.55
CA ASN A 310 41.02 66.02 39.62
C ASN A 310 41.27 66.60 38.21
N PHE A 311 40.20 67.00 37.57
CA PHE A 311 40.14 67.52 36.23
C PHE A 311 41.12 68.69 36.01
N PHE A 312 41.46 69.39 37.03
CA PHE A 312 42.39 70.56 37.01
C PHE A 312 43.86 70.21 36.93
N THR A 313 44.26 68.94 37.13
CA THR A 313 45.69 68.55 37.11
C THR A 313 46.00 67.56 35.98
N SER A 314 45.08 67.24 35.15
CA SER A 314 45.32 66.34 34.01
C SER A 314 46.26 67.01 32.97
N PRO A 315 47.23 66.30 32.42
CA PRO A 315 48.12 66.82 31.35
C PRO A 315 47.37 67.37 30.15
N LEU A 316 46.15 66.91 29.94
CA LEU A 316 45.27 67.32 28.84
C LEU A 316 44.79 68.78 29.07
N MET A 317 44.50 69.20 30.33
CA MET A 317 44.10 70.58 30.64
C MET A 317 45.25 71.58 30.52
N LEU A 318 46.47 71.20 30.79
CA LEU A 318 47.67 72.05 30.58
C LEU A 318 47.86 72.32 29.08
N VAL A 319 47.59 71.31 28.24
CA VAL A 319 47.63 71.44 26.76
C VAL A 319 46.48 72.33 26.26
N VAL A 320 45.26 72.18 26.78
CA VAL A 320 44.11 73.00 26.42
C VAL A 320 44.32 74.43 26.83
N TYR A 321 44.86 74.68 28.03
CA TYR A 321 45.19 76.07 28.49
C TYR A 321 46.28 76.74 27.61
N GLY A 322 47.29 75.94 27.20
CA GLY A 322 48.32 76.38 26.26
C GLY A 322 47.72 76.72 24.85
N ILE A 323 46.79 75.94 24.35
CA ILE A 323 46.12 76.23 23.11
C ILE A 323 45.18 77.45 23.19
N ILE A 324 44.45 77.63 24.29
CA ILE A 324 43.62 78.80 24.51
C ILE A 324 44.46 80.11 24.53
N VAL A 325 45.59 80.08 25.13
CA VAL A 325 46.50 81.22 25.15
C VAL A 325 47.05 81.53 23.74
N LEU A 326 47.38 80.51 22.97
CA LEU A 326 47.81 80.68 21.56
C LEU A 326 46.70 81.16 20.64
N VAL A 327 45.47 80.69 20.86
CA VAL A 327 44.31 81.13 20.09
C VAL A 327 43.90 82.57 20.38
N LEU A 328 43.98 82.96 21.68
CA LEU A 328 43.74 84.39 22.03
C LEU A 328 44.81 85.32 21.48
N ALA A 329 46.08 84.89 21.43
CA ALA A 329 47.16 85.63 20.76
C ALA A 329 47.03 85.67 19.28
N GLY A 330 46.47 84.61 18.66
CA GLY A 330 46.17 84.51 17.21
C GLY A 330 44.94 85.35 16.79
N LEU A 331 43.92 85.44 17.62
CA LEU A 331 42.69 86.21 17.34
C LEU A 331 42.96 87.73 17.32
N GLY A 332 43.98 88.22 18.05
CA GLY A 332 44.43 89.59 17.94
C GLY A 332 45.06 89.96 16.61
N PHE A 333 45.52 88.93 15.83
CA PHE A 333 46.17 89.20 14.56
C PHE A 333 45.22 88.99 13.34
N MET A 334 44.05 88.42 13.52
CA MET A 334 43.08 88.13 12.44
C MET A 334 41.87 89.09 12.29
N MET A 335 41.81 90.19 13.01
CA MET A 335 40.72 91.17 12.84
C MET A 335 40.85 92.10 11.61
N THR A 336 41.68 91.77 10.64
CA THR A 336 41.84 92.62 9.43
C THR A 336 41.56 91.99 8.09
N ARG A 337 40.92 90.88 7.97
CA ARG A 337 40.50 90.45 6.66
C ARG A 337 39.10 89.84 6.67
N ARG A 338 38.18 90.38 5.84
CA ARG A 338 36.79 90.00 5.60
C ARG A 338 36.67 88.77 4.69
N PRO A 339 35.60 87.91 4.88
CA PRO A 339 35.36 86.68 4.17
C PRO A 339 34.64 86.86 2.79
N LYS A 340 34.84 85.84 1.96
CA LYS A 340 34.01 85.58 0.78
C LYS A 340 33.12 84.35 1.07
N ASP A 341 31.88 84.49 0.64
CA ASP A 341 30.75 83.58 0.77
C ASP A 341 31.03 82.14 0.27
N LEU A 342 30.54 81.14 1.01
CA LEU A 342 30.44 79.71 0.61
C LEU A 342 28.97 79.27 0.71
N ASP A 343 28.51 78.82 -0.39
CA ASP A 343 27.17 78.36 -0.74
C ASP A 343 26.78 77.06 -0.03
N MET A 344 25.58 77.04 0.60
CA MET A 344 24.99 75.91 1.27
C MET A 344 23.99 75.25 0.34
N ASN A 345 24.45 74.23 -0.42
CA ASN A 345 23.50 73.28 -1.11
C ASN A 345 24.20 71.99 -1.49
N GLN A 346 24.37 71.09 -0.51
CA GLN A 346 24.63 69.66 -0.83
C GLN A 346 24.40 68.72 0.38
N PHE A 347 23.15 68.51 0.74
CA PHE A 347 22.73 67.32 1.48
C PHE A 347 21.28 66.98 1.13
N ALA A 348 21.08 66.16 0.15
CA ALA A 348 19.92 65.26 0.04
C ALA A 348 20.11 64.33 -1.13
N GLN A 349 20.50 63.09 -0.87
CA GLN A 349 20.05 61.90 -1.65
C GLN A 349 20.43 60.63 -0.87
N VAL A 350 19.42 60.06 -0.23
CA VAL A 350 19.39 58.65 0.24
C VAL A 350 18.76 57.87 -0.88
N PRO A 351 19.36 56.79 -1.41
CA PRO A 351 18.71 55.94 -2.41
C PRO A 351 17.64 55.05 -1.77
N ALA A 352 16.44 55.07 -2.35
CA ALA A 352 15.33 54.16 -2.02
C ALA A 352 15.67 52.71 -2.41
N GLN A 353 15.42 51.77 -1.50
CA GLN A 353 15.47 50.33 -1.78
C GLN A 353 14.29 49.97 -2.69
N GLN A 354 14.58 49.24 -3.78
CA GLN A 354 13.61 48.61 -4.68
C GLN A 354 13.00 47.36 -4.01
N PRO A 355 11.72 47.02 -4.25
CA PRO A 355 11.10 45.79 -3.74
C PRO A 355 11.57 44.58 -4.53
N MET A 356 11.81 43.48 -3.78
CA MET A 356 12.17 42.17 -4.34
C MET A 356 11.03 41.58 -5.19
N MET A 357 11.35 41.26 -6.44
CA MET A 357 10.50 40.46 -7.32
C MET A 357 10.37 39.04 -6.76
N GLN A 358 9.14 38.55 -6.66
CA GLN A 358 8.81 37.16 -6.46
C GLN A 358 9.29 36.36 -7.67
N GLN A 359 10.22 35.42 -7.45
CA GLN A 359 10.55 34.38 -8.43
C GLN A 359 9.42 33.34 -8.44
N GLN A 360 8.72 33.26 -9.57
CA GLN A 360 7.89 32.11 -9.90
C GLN A 360 8.78 30.89 -10.11
N VAL A 361 8.64 29.89 -9.24
CA VAL A 361 9.20 28.55 -9.43
C VAL A 361 8.35 27.82 -10.46
N THR A 362 8.85 27.70 -11.69
CA THR A 362 8.31 26.79 -12.69
C THR A 362 8.77 25.38 -12.38
N MET A 363 7.83 24.48 -12.07
CA MET A 363 8.09 23.04 -11.96
C MET A 363 8.50 22.46 -13.32
N PRO A 364 9.48 21.54 -13.36
CA PRO A 364 9.83 20.87 -14.60
C PRO A 364 8.75 19.85 -15.00
N VAL A 365 8.36 19.92 -16.28
CA VAL A 365 7.47 18.97 -16.94
C VAL A 365 8.15 17.58 -16.94
N ALA A 366 7.47 16.56 -16.44
CA ALA A 366 7.90 15.18 -16.48
C ALA A 366 8.08 14.71 -17.92
N GLN A 367 9.28 14.17 -18.23
CA GLN A 367 9.59 13.53 -19.51
C GLN A 367 8.81 12.23 -19.65
N ALA A 368 8.14 12.05 -20.79
CA ALA A 368 7.41 10.84 -21.15
C ALA A 368 8.35 9.62 -21.27
N ASN A 369 7.95 8.53 -20.68
CA ASN A 369 8.58 7.21 -20.77
C ASN A 369 8.36 6.59 -22.17
N PRO A 370 9.38 6.11 -22.91
CA PRO A 370 9.26 5.66 -24.30
C PRO A 370 8.77 4.21 -24.49
N TYR A 371 8.19 3.56 -23.48
CA TYR A 371 7.68 2.19 -23.60
C TYR A 371 6.15 2.10 -23.41
N GLN A 372 5.38 2.86 -24.22
CA GLN A 372 3.97 2.53 -24.42
C GLN A 372 3.78 1.93 -25.82
N GLN A 373 3.45 0.64 -25.84
CA GLN A 373 2.95 -0.04 -27.02
C GLN A 373 1.56 0.53 -27.42
N PRO A 374 1.23 0.61 -28.72
CA PRO A 374 -0.04 1.18 -29.15
C PRO A 374 -1.19 0.21 -28.81
N ALA A 375 -2.17 0.72 -28.09
CA ALA A 375 -3.41 0.02 -27.82
C ALA A 375 -4.17 -0.26 -29.12
N ALA A 376 -4.50 -1.52 -29.34
CA ALA A 376 -5.40 -1.93 -30.39
C ALA A 376 -6.82 -1.39 -30.12
N THR A 377 -7.36 -0.67 -31.08
CA THR A 377 -8.73 -0.13 -31.04
C THR A 377 -9.72 -1.28 -31.21
N GLN A 378 -10.25 -1.80 -30.12
CA GLN A 378 -11.42 -2.68 -30.17
C GLN A 378 -12.68 -1.82 -30.09
N THR A 379 -13.48 -1.89 -31.15
CA THR A 379 -14.78 -1.26 -31.24
C THR A 379 -15.78 -2.11 -30.46
N TYR A 380 -16.07 -1.76 -29.23
CA TYR A 380 -17.15 -2.39 -28.47
C TYR A 380 -18.49 -1.77 -28.85
N ALA A 381 -19.45 -2.62 -29.17
CA ALA A 381 -20.85 -2.25 -29.31
C ALA A 381 -21.36 -1.62 -27.99
N GLN A 382 -22.09 -0.52 -28.11
CA GLN A 382 -22.67 0.19 -26.96
C GLN A 382 -23.63 -0.75 -26.20
N ALA A 383 -23.17 -1.24 -25.04
CA ALA A 383 -24.07 -1.77 -24.03
C ALA A 383 -24.82 -0.58 -23.39
N VAL A 384 -26.13 -0.72 -23.27
CA VAL A 384 -27.00 0.24 -22.57
C VAL A 384 -26.52 0.32 -21.12
N ALA A 385 -26.12 1.50 -20.69
CA ALA A 385 -25.66 1.75 -19.33
C ALA A 385 -26.76 1.36 -18.32
N PRO A 386 -26.42 0.65 -17.23
CA PRO A 386 -27.33 0.48 -16.10
C PRO A 386 -27.69 1.85 -15.51
N PRO A 387 -28.85 2.01 -14.87
CA PRO A 387 -29.23 3.27 -14.25
C PRO A 387 -28.18 3.66 -13.21
N PRO A 388 -27.91 4.96 -13.01
CA PRO A 388 -26.87 5.43 -12.10
C PRO A 388 -27.18 4.90 -10.70
N VAL A 389 -26.25 4.15 -10.12
CA VAL A 389 -26.23 3.85 -8.69
C VAL A 389 -26.06 5.21 -8.01
N VAL A 390 -27.08 5.62 -7.25
CA VAL A 390 -26.97 6.80 -6.40
C VAL A 390 -25.92 6.45 -5.34
N GLN A 391 -24.71 6.97 -5.51
CA GLN A 391 -23.70 6.88 -4.46
C GLN A 391 -24.26 7.57 -3.21
N PRO A 392 -24.12 6.98 -2.02
CA PRO A 392 -24.45 7.64 -0.77
C PRO A 392 -23.74 9.00 -0.73
N ASP A 393 -24.40 10.03 -0.28
CA ASP A 393 -23.80 11.36 -0.10
C ASP A 393 -22.94 11.33 1.18
N PRO A 394 -21.61 11.37 1.11
CA PRO A 394 -20.75 11.26 2.28
C PRO A 394 -21.03 12.32 3.35
N ALA A 395 -21.49 13.51 2.94
CA ALA A 395 -21.86 14.56 3.87
C ALA A 395 -23.13 14.23 4.63
N MET A 396 -24.09 13.58 3.97
CA MET A 396 -25.33 13.13 4.62
C MET A 396 -25.08 11.96 5.57
N ASP A 397 -24.18 11.06 5.22
CA ASP A 397 -23.80 9.93 6.09
C ASP A 397 -23.09 10.43 7.35
N TYR A 398 -22.17 11.38 7.21
CA TYR A 398 -21.51 12.02 8.34
C TYR A 398 -22.50 12.75 9.25
N TYR A 399 -23.44 13.51 8.68
CA TYR A 399 -24.52 14.19 9.41
C TYR A 399 -25.39 13.21 10.21
N ASN A 400 -25.80 12.11 9.57
CA ASN A 400 -26.59 11.06 10.23
C ASN A 400 -25.82 10.35 11.35
N GLY A 401 -24.51 10.16 11.16
CA GLY A 401 -23.61 9.63 12.18
C GLY A 401 -23.58 10.50 13.44
N LEU A 402 -23.48 11.81 13.29
CA LEU A 402 -23.53 12.75 14.42
C LEU A 402 -24.88 12.73 15.14
N LEU A 403 -26.00 12.65 14.41
CA LEU A 403 -27.33 12.49 15.03
C LEU A 403 -27.44 11.20 15.83
N ALA A 404 -26.87 10.09 15.33
CA ALA A 404 -26.85 8.81 16.03
C ALA A 404 -26.00 8.85 17.32
N GLN A 405 -24.99 9.71 17.38
CA GLN A 405 -24.16 9.98 18.56
C GLN A 405 -24.83 10.93 19.56
N GLY A 406 -26.05 11.45 19.26
CA GLY A 406 -26.83 12.27 20.18
C GLY A 406 -26.63 13.79 20.03
N TYR A 407 -25.95 14.25 18.99
CA TYR A 407 -25.88 15.68 18.68
C TYR A 407 -27.24 16.22 18.21
N THR A 408 -27.51 17.47 18.51
CA THR A 408 -28.74 18.12 17.97
C THR A 408 -28.56 18.35 16.44
N PRO A 409 -29.71 18.46 15.70
CA PRO A 409 -29.62 18.74 14.26
C PRO A 409 -28.80 19.99 13.90
N GLU A 410 -28.86 21.01 14.73
CA GLU A 410 -28.09 22.24 14.55
C GLU A 410 -26.59 22.02 14.75
N GLN A 411 -26.22 21.24 15.78
CA GLN A 411 -24.82 20.87 16.04
C GLN A 411 -24.29 19.97 14.95
N ALA A 412 -25.03 18.92 14.59
CA ALA A 412 -24.65 18.01 13.50
C ALA A 412 -24.47 18.78 12.17
N SER A 413 -25.37 19.71 11.84
CA SER A 413 -25.21 20.53 10.64
C SER A 413 -23.99 21.47 10.67
N MET A 414 -23.68 22.02 11.83
CA MET A 414 -22.50 22.88 12.02
C MET A 414 -21.21 22.08 11.81
N TYR A 415 -21.09 20.92 12.44
CA TYR A 415 -19.92 20.06 12.31
C TYR A 415 -19.79 19.50 10.87
N THR A 416 -20.90 19.06 10.28
CA THR A 416 -20.87 18.57 8.90
C THR A 416 -20.37 19.66 7.92
N LYS A 417 -20.78 20.91 8.08
CA LYS A 417 -20.30 22.03 7.25
C LYS A 417 -18.83 22.35 7.43
N GLN A 418 -18.24 22.00 8.53
CA GLN A 418 -16.80 22.18 8.76
C GLN A 418 -15.98 21.30 7.83
N TYR A 419 -16.43 20.05 7.60
CA TYR A 419 -15.74 19.08 6.74
C TYR A 419 -16.31 19.03 5.32
N PHE A 420 -17.56 19.36 5.16
CA PHE A 420 -18.29 19.41 3.87
C PHE A 420 -18.91 20.80 3.65
N PRO A 421 -18.15 21.81 3.25
CA PRO A 421 -18.62 23.20 3.13
C PRO A 421 -19.85 23.40 2.22
N GLN A 422 -20.11 22.43 1.33
CA GLN A 422 -21.24 22.45 0.39
C GLN A 422 -22.54 21.85 1.01
N PHE A 423 -22.46 21.29 2.22
CA PHE A 423 -23.61 20.65 2.86
C PHE A 423 -24.70 21.66 3.22
N ASN A 424 -25.90 21.42 2.72
CA ASN A 424 -27.10 22.21 2.98
C ASN A 424 -28.24 21.26 3.41
N ASN A 425 -28.46 21.15 4.70
CA ASN A 425 -29.61 20.49 5.31
C ASN A 425 -30.26 21.43 6.34
#